data_a2f2752f413964ccd442c9b2bb0c1756
#
_entry.id   a2f2752f413964ccd442c9b2bb0c1756
#
_cell.length_a   1.000
_cell.length_b   1.000
_cell.length_c   1.000
_cell.angle_alpha   90.00
_cell.angle_beta   90.00
_cell.angle_gamma   90.00
#
_symmetry.space_group_name_H-M   'P 1'
#
loop_
_entity.id
_entity.type
_entity.pdbx_description
1 polymer ?
#
loop_
_entity_poly.entity_id
_entity_poly.type
_entity_poly.pdbx_seq_one_letter_code
_entity_poly.pdbx_strand_id
1 'polypeptide(L)'
;MTKILLLGFLVAPLLTILAVEPGTLTMRNKSPLVTFRILFKTGAVSDPAGKEGVASLTAAMLSDAGSREKTYSQIVEALFPMASSISAQVDKEMTVFEGTTHVENLDAYYQILRGLLLDPGWRAEDFSRVKDQAMNFLRIELRSSNEEELGKEFLYLQIYKGHPYGHHNVGTLAALEALTLDDLKAFYKANYTRGNLVIGLAGGYPEGFAEKVKADFNALPDGAPGVVELSEPAKASKLRIKIIQKETRATAISLGFPLAVTRSHPDWPALKLVESYFGQHRSSKSYLYQQIREIRGMNYGDYAYIEYFPRGMFQFRPDPNLGRRQQNFQIWIRPVEPQNGMFALRIALYELNKLVEKGMSQEDFDSTKQFLSKFVNLLAQTQTEQLGYDLDSQYYGMGPFGDTLKAALAKLTLADMNRVIRQHLRSTDLDAVLIASDAAGLKRAIESNRPSTVQYVSPPPQAILDEDKIINRYRLDVGSVEIVPAETIFEK
;
A
#
# COMPACT_ATOMS: atom_id res chain seq x y z
N MET A 1 6.41 -65.23 49.37
CA MET A 1 6.76 -64.46 48.18
C MET A 1 5.62 -63.48 47.85
N THR A 2 5.70 -62.27 48.35
CA THR A 2 4.62 -61.29 48.29
C THR A 2 4.98 -60.32 47.12
N LYS A 3 4.14 -60.27 46.05
CA LYS A 3 4.29 -59.35 44.93
C LYS A 3 3.68 -58.01 45.29
N ILE A 4 4.49 -57.00 45.38
CA ILE A 4 4.07 -55.60 45.51
C ILE A 4 3.81 -55.05 44.07
N LEU A 5 2.55 -54.65 43.78
CA LEU A 5 2.14 -53.93 42.61
C LEU A 5 2.44 -52.43 42.84
N LEU A 6 3.38 -51.85 42.07
CA LEU A 6 3.56 -50.40 42.01
C LEU A 6 2.55 -49.82 41.00
N LEU A 7 1.58 -49.07 41.48
CA LEU A 7 0.73 -48.20 40.62
C LEU A 7 1.52 -46.93 40.32
N GLY A 8 1.98 -46.79 39.09
CA GLY A 8 2.55 -45.53 38.61
C GLY A 8 1.45 -44.54 38.25
N PHE A 9 1.34 -43.43 39.00
CA PHE A 9 0.52 -42.28 38.61
C PHE A 9 1.19 -41.54 37.48
N LEU A 10 0.60 -41.59 36.26
CA LEU A 10 0.96 -40.67 35.16
C LEU A 10 0.35 -39.29 35.47
N VAL A 11 1.17 -38.36 35.92
CA VAL A 11 0.80 -36.94 35.97
C VAL A 11 1.00 -36.37 34.58
N ALA A 12 -0.09 -36.19 33.82
CA ALA A 12 -0.06 -35.43 32.58
C ALA A 12 0.26 -33.95 32.90
N PRO A 13 1.22 -33.32 32.21
CA PRO A 13 1.45 -31.90 32.41
C PRO A 13 0.23 -31.10 31.92
N LEU A 14 -0.40 -30.36 32.82
CA LEU A 14 -1.34 -29.29 32.42
C LEU A 14 -0.58 -28.27 31.62
N LEU A 15 -0.71 -28.29 30.29
CA LEU A 15 -0.31 -27.14 29.46
C LEU A 15 -1.25 -25.98 29.83
N THR A 16 -0.79 -25.08 30.65
CA THR A 16 -1.39 -23.76 30.81
C THR A 16 -1.26 -23.05 29.51
N ILE A 17 -2.33 -22.99 28.72
CA ILE A 17 -2.42 -22.09 27.56
C ILE A 17 -2.44 -20.69 28.16
N LEU A 18 -1.30 -20.00 28.08
CA LEU A 18 -1.22 -18.56 28.39
C LEU A 18 -2.14 -17.84 27.42
N ALA A 19 -3.13 -17.12 27.95
CA ALA A 19 -4.02 -16.29 27.16
C ALA A 19 -3.17 -15.27 26.38
N VAL A 20 -3.38 -15.17 25.07
CA VAL A 20 -2.68 -14.20 24.22
C VAL A 20 -3.28 -12.82 24.49
N GLU A 21 -2.46 -11.91 25.01
CA GLU A 21 -2.88 -10.54 25.28
C GLU A 21 -2.77 -9.69 24.01
N PRO A 22 -3.77 -8.82 23.71
CA PRO A 22 -3.69 -7.88 22.61
C PRO A 22 -2.51 -6.92 22.76
N GLY A 23 -1.82 -6.63 21.64
CA GLY A 23 -0.85 -5.56 21.59
C GLY A 23 -1.53 -4.22 21.83
N THR A 24 -0.83 -3.27 22.46
CA THR A 24 -1.34 -1.90 22.67
C THR A 24 -0.28 -0.87 22.34
N LEU A 25 -0.71 0.26 21.78
CA LEU A 25 0.10 1.46 21.58
C LEU A 25 -0.72 2.68 21.97
N THR A 26 -0.30 3.38 23.00
CA THR A 26 -1.04 4.50 23.57
C THR A 26 -0.23 5.78 23.57
N MET A 27 -0.85 6.88 23.13
CA MET A 27 -0.26 8.22 23.03
C MET A 27 -1.17 9.24 23.74
N ARG A 28 -1.26 9.14 25.08
CA ARG A 28 -2.11 10.05 25.85
C ARG A 28 -1.52 11.47 25.86
N ASN A 29 -2.36 12.46 25.59
CA ASN A 29 -1.98 13.88 25.55
C ASN A 29 -3.17 14.77 25.95
N LYS A 30 -3.06 16.09 25.79
CA LYS A 30 -4.11 17.06 26.15
C LYS A 30 -5.05 17.44 25.00
N SER A 31 -4.98 16.75 23.85
CA SER A 31 -5.89 17.00 22.74
C SER A 31 -7.34 16.72 23.15
N PRO A 32 -8.31 17.56 22.78
CA PRO A 32 -9.73 17.26 22.99
C PRO A 32 -10.21 16.12 22.07
N LEU A 33 -9.40 15.70 21.10
CA LEU A 33 -9.72 14.60 20.19
C LEU A 33 -9.15 13.29 20.71
N VAL A 34 -9.92 12.21 20.53
CA VAL A 34 -9.48 10.84 20.79
C VAL A 34 -9.50 10.08 19.48
N THR A 35 -8.35 9.54 19.10
CA THR A 35 -8.15 8.77 17.87
C THR A 35 -8.01 7.29 18.20
N PHE A 36 -8.73 6.49 17.45
CA PHE A 36 -8.68 5.03 17.47
C PHE A 36 -8.02 4.51 16.20
N ARG A 37 -7.12 3.55 16.32
CA ARG A 37 -6.62 2.68 15.25
C ARG A 37 -6.61 1.25 15.77
N ILE A 38 -7.67 0.52 15.47
CA ILE A 38 -7.81 -0.89 15.87
C ILE A 38 -7.26 -1.72 14.71
N LEU A 39 -6.05 -2.22 14.88
CA LEU A 39 -5.30 -2.93 13.85
C LEU A 39 -5.36 -4.44 14.07
N PHE A 40 -5.69 -5.18 13.02
CA PHE A 40 -5.57 -6.64 12.96
C PHE A 40 -4.46 -7.00 11.96
N LYS A 41 -3.54 -7.88 12.36
CA LYS A 41 -2.45 -8.41 11.53
C LYS A 41 -2.98 -9.47 10.56
N THR A 42 -3.94 -9.09 9.75
CA THR A 42 -4.58 -9.87 8.69
C THR A 42 -5.06 -8.93 7.61
N GLY A 43 -5.07 -9.38 6.38
CA GLY A 43 -5.49 -8.59 5.23
C GLY A 43 -5.68 -9.48 4.02
N ALA A 44 -5.59 -8.91 2.82
CA ALA A 44 -5.86 -9.62 1.57
C ALA A 44 -4.94 -10.83 1.34
N VAL A 45 -3.75 -10.88 1.94
CA VAL A 45 -2.88 -12.07 1.88
C VAL A 45 -3.51 -13.30 2.52
N SER A 46 -4.48 -13.11 3.41
CA SER A 46 -5.20 -14.18 4.10
C SER A 46 -6.45 -14.65 3.35
N ASP A 47 -6.74 -14.09 2.18
CA ASP A 47 -7.84 -14.53 1.35
C ASP A 47 -7.57 -15.96 0.86
N PRO A 48 -8.48 -16.92 1.09
CA PRO A 48 -8.34 -18.24 0.52
C PRO A 48 -8.47 -18.19 -1.01
N ALA A 49 -7.78 -19.10 -1.70
CA ALA A 49 -7.88 -19.22 -3.16
C ALA A 49 -9.35 -19.36 -3.61
N GLY A 50 -9.76 -18.56 -4.58
CA GLY A 50 -11.15 -18.47 -5.07
C GLY A 50 -12.09 -17.65 -4.19
N LYS A 51 -11.56 -17.00 -3.13
CA LYS A 51 -12.29 -16.10 -2.23
C LYS A 51 -11.57 -14.75 -2.08
N GLU A 52 -10.86 -14.33 -3.12
CA GLU A 52 -10.14 -13.07 -3.17
C GLU A 52 -11.09 -11.89 -2.92
N GLY A 53 -10.81 -11.12 -1.89
CA GLY A 53 -11.65 -9.99 -1.42
C GLY A 53 -12.47 -10.29 -0.18
N VAL A 54 -12.41 -11.53 0.38
CA VAL A 54 -13.15 -11.83 1.63
C VAL A 54 -12.66 -10.97 2.79
N ALA A 55 -11.37 -10.67 2.87
CA ALA A 55 -10.82 -9.76 3.90
C ALA A 55 -11.43 -8.35 3.75
N SER A 56 -11.46 -7.83 2.54
CA SER A 56 -12.00 -6.50 2.23
C SER A 56 -13.49 -6.40 2.53
N LEU A 57 -14.30 -7.37 2.06
CA LEU A 57 -15.73 -7.38 2.34
C LEU A 57 -16.04 -7.58 3.83
N THR A 58 -15.24 -8.40 4.53
CA THR A 58 -15.39 -8.56 5.98
C THR A 58 -15.14 -7.25 6.70
N ALA A 59 -14.08 -6.53 6.36
CA ALA A 59 -13.79 -5.23 6.94
C ALA A 59 -14.91 -4.20 6.64
N ALA A 60 -15.42 -4.18 5.41
CA ALA A 60 -16.55 -3.32 5.04
C ALA A 60 -17.84 -3.65 5.83
N MET A 61 -18.09 -4.92 6.12
CA MET A 61 -19.20 -5.32 7.01
C MET A 61 -18.99 -4.87 8.46
N LEU A 62 -17.76 -4.58 8.88
CA LEU A 62 -17.43 -4.11 10.23
C LEU A 62 -17.32 -2.57 10.32
N SER A 63 -17.28 -1.84 9.20
CA SER A 63 -17.20 -0.37 9.18
C SER A 63 -18.40 0.31 8.51
N ASP A 64 -18.86 -0.28 7.39
CA ASP A 64 -19.88 0.32 6.53
C ASP A 64 -21.22 -0.42 6.59
N ALA A 65 -21.45 -1.22 7.64
CA ALA A 65 -22.71 -1.93 7.90
C ALA A 65 -23.20 -1.65 9.32
N GLY A 66 -24.25 -2.36 9.73
CA GLY A 66 -24.80 -2.22 11.08
C GLY A 66 -24.18 -3.17 12.10
N SER A 67 -24.23 -2.80 13.37
CA SER A 67 -24.04 -3.73 14.48
C SER A 67 -25.31 -4.56 14.72
N ARG A 68 -25.28 -5.52 15.66
CA ARG A 68 -26.50 -6.26 16.03
C ARG A 68 -27.61 -5.32 16.51
N GLU A 69 -27.25 -4.30 17.31
CA GLU A 69 -28.20 -3.38 17.92
C GLU A 69 -28.68 -2.26 16.98
N LYS A 70 -27.80 -1.79 16.08
CA LYS A 70 -28.07 -0.62 15.24
C LYS A 70 -27.92 -0.97 13.76
N THR A 71 -28.84 -0.47 12.94
CA THR A 71 -28.69 -0.49 11.49
C THR A 71 -27.58 0.47 11.04
N TYR A 72 -27.11 0.34 9.79
CA TYR A 72 -26.16 1.28 9.20
C TYR A 72 -26.67 2.73 9.25
N SER A 73 -27.94 2.98 8.87
CA SER A 73 -28.56 4.31 8.93
C SER A 73 -28.53 4.90 10.32
N GLN A 74 -28.90 4.12 11.35
CA GLN A 74 -28.87 4.57 12.74
C GLN A 74 -27.47 4.90 13.23
N ILE A 75 -26.43 4.19 12.72
CA ILE A 75 -25.03 4.48 13.05
C ILE A 75 -24.61 5.80 12.41
N VAL A 76 -24.92 5.98 11.11
CA VAL A 76 -24.61 7.24 10.40
C VAL A 76 -25.30 8.44 11.08
N GLU A 77 -26.59 8.31 11.44
CA GLU A 77 -27.32 9.35 12.14
C GLU A 77 -26.74 9.65 13.53
N ALA A 78 -26.24 8.64 14.24
CA ALA A 78 -25.63 8.83 15.56
C ALA A 78 -24.22 9.48 15.46
N LEU A 79 -23.43 9.14 14.44
CA LEU A 79 -22.08 9.69 14.25
C LEU A 79 -22.09 11.12 13.69
N PHE A 80 -23.13 11.49 12.92
CA PHE A 80 -23.22 12.80 12.27
C PHE A 80 -23.08 13.99 13.24
N PRO A 81 -23.86 14.10 14.34
CA PRO A 81 -23.72 15.20 15.29
C PRO A 81 -22.40 15.19 16.07
N MET A 82 -21.70 14.07 16.11
CA MET A 82 -20.37 13.94 16.72
C MET A 82 -19.25 14.44 15.77
N ALA A 83 -19.57 14.79 14.52
CA ALA A 83 -18.61 15.05 13.45
C ALA A 83 -17.55 13.92 13.33
N SER A 84 -17.99 12.70 13.48
CA SER A 84 -17.12 11.51 13.57
C SER A 84 -17.48 10.48 12.51
N SER A 85 -16.53 9.67 12.15
CA SER A 85 -16.70 8.52 11.25
C SER A 85 -15.92 7.32 11.77
N ILE A 86 -16.24 6.14 11.23
CA ILE A 86 -15.47 4.92 11.39
C ILE A 86 -15.21 4.41 9.99
N SER A 87 -13.97 4.10 9.66
CA SER A 87 -13.59 3.56 8.37
C SER A 87 -12.65 2.37 8.53
N ALA A 88 -12.59 1.51 7.51
CA ALA A 88 -11.63 0.41 7.43
C ALA A 88 -10.64 0.64 6.29
N GLN A 89 -9.37 0.30 6.53
CA GLN A 89 -8.35 0.18 5.51
C GLN A 89 -7.83 -1.25 5.52
N VAL A 90 -7.90 -1.91 4.36
CA VAL A 90 -7.38 -3.26 4.17
C VAL A 90 -6.21 -3.22 3.20
N ASP A 91 -5.06 -3.68 3.66
CA ASP A 91 -3.91 -3.95 2.81
C ASP A 91 -3.57 -5.44 2.81
N LYS A 92 -2.41 -5.82 2.31
CA LYS A 92 -2.02 -7.24 2.21
C LYS A 92 -1.94 -7.91 3.56
N GLU A 93 -1.31 -7.29 4.54
CA GLU A 93 -0.96 -7.94 5.82
C GLU A 93 -1.64 -7.32 7.04
N MET A 94 -2.42 -6.28 6.85
CA MET A 94 -3.13 -5.63 7.94
C MET A 94 -4.47 -5.04 7.53
N THR A 95 -5.38 -5.04 8.48
CA THR A 95 -6.66 -4.34 8.41
C THR A 95 -6.73 -3.39 9.60
N VAL A 96 -7.05 -2.14 9.35
CA VAL A 96 -7.16 -1.10 10.39
C VAL A 96 -8.54 -0.49 10.35
N PHE A 97 -9.18 -0.42 11.51
CA PHE A 97 -10.37 0.39 11.72
C PHE A 97 -9.95 1.67 12.41
N GLU A 98 -10.26 2.79 11.77
CA GLU A 98 -9.86 4.09 12.28
C GLU A 98 -11.04 5.02 12.47
N GLY A 99 -10.87 5.95 13.40
CA GLY A 99 -11.78 7.04 13.58
C GLY A 99 -11.33 7.97 14.70
N THR A 100 -11.87 9.15 14.68
CA THR A 100 -11.56 10.21 15.65
C THR A 100 -12.85 10.85 16.12
N THR A 101 -12.94 11.11 17.42
CA THR A 101 -14.07 11.81 18.01
C THR A 101 -13.61 12.82 19.06
N HIS A 102 -14.46 13.77 19.40
CA HIS A 102 -14.22 14.68 20.51
C HIS A 102 -14.44 13.95 21.86
N VAL A 103 -13.64 14.28 22.88
CA VAL A 103 -13.69 13.62 24.19
C VAL A 103 -15.09 13.63 24.84
N GLU A 104 -15.89 14.65 24.56
CA GLU A 104 -17.29 14.73 25.04
C GLU A 104 -18.18 13.62 24.47
N ASN A 105 -17.87 13.11 23.30
CA ASN A 105 -18.62 12.05 22.62
C ASN A 105 -18.00 10.66 22.83
N LEU A 106 -16.89 10.57 23.57
CA LEU A 106 -16.04 9.38 23.62
C LEU A 106 -16.80 8.10 23.97
N ASP A 107 -17.65 8.14 24.99
CA ASP A 107 -18.39 6.94 25.42
C ASP A 107 -19.39 6.48 24.36
N ALA A 108 -20.17 7.42 23.79
CA ALA A 108 -21.17 7.12 22.77
C ALA A 108 -20.52 6.62 21.49
N TYR A 109 -19.44 7.27 21.05
CA TYR A 109 -18.65 6.85 19.90
C TYR A 109 -18.04 5.45 20.10
N TYR A 110 -17.43 5.23 21.27
CA TYR A 110 -16.81 3.94 21.58
C TYR A 110 -17.82 2.79 21.61
N GLN A 111 -19.04 3.02 22.12
CA GLN A 111 -20.08 1.98 22.06
C GLN A 111 -20.43 1.60 20.62
N ILE A 112 -20.46 2.56 19.70
CA ILE A 112 -20.69 2.28 18.27
C ILE A 112 -19.53 1.47 17.70
N LEU A 113 -18.28 1.92 17.88
CA LEU A 113 -17.09 1.24 17.39
C LEU A 113 -17.00 -0.19 17.95
N ARG A 114 -17.21 -0.34 19.25
CA ARG A 114 -17.23 -1.65 19.92
C ARG A 114 -18.33 -2.56 19.36
N GLY A 115 -19.54 -2.03 19.18
CA GLY A 115 -20.66 -2.79 18.63
C GLY A 115 -20.37 -3.29 17.20
N LEU A 116 -19.77 -2.44 16.36
CA LEU A 116 -19.40 -2.80 15.00
C LEU A 116 -18.33 -3.92 14.97
N LEU A 117 -17.30 -3.83 15.79
CA LEU A 117 -16.17 -4.75 15.75
C LEU A 117 -16.38 -6.04 16.53
N LEU A 118 -17.13 -6.02 17.64
CA LEU A 118 -17.32 -7.17 18.53
C LEU A 118 -18.70 -7.83 18.39
N ASP A 119 -19.70 -7.11 17.88
CA ASP A 119 -21.07 -7.61 17.72
C ASP A 119 -21.70 -7.14 16.39
N PRO A 120 -21.07 -7.47 15.25
CA PRO A 120 -21.56 -7.04 13.93
C PRO A 120 -22.92 -7.66 13.60
N GLY A 121 -23.72 -6.90 12.85
CA GLY A 121 -25.11 -7.25 12.54
C GLY A 121 -25.27 -8.39 11.53
N TRP A 122 -24.33 -8.54 10.61
CA TRP A 122 -24.35 -9.54 9.53
C TRP A 122 -25.67 -9.60 8.75
N ARG A 123 -26.24 -8.42 8.41
CA ARG A 123 -27.50 -8.33 7.66
C ARG A 123 -27.26 -8.58 6.20
N ALA A 124 -28.21 -9.31 5.57
CA ALA A 124 -28.11 -9.65 4.14
C ALA A 124 -28.16 -8.41 3.23
N GLU A 125 -28.97 -7.42 3.59
CA GLU A 125 -29.06 -6.15 2.86
C GLU A 125 -27.75 -5.34 2.90
N ASP A 126 -27.06 -5.30 4.05
CA ASP A 126 -25.76 -4.68 4.17
C ASP A 126 -24.71 -5.43 3.37
N PHE A 127 -24.72 -6.76 3.42
CA PHE A 127 -23.82 -7.60 2.62
C PHE A 127 -23.99 -7.36 1.12
N SER A 128 -25.23 -7.33 0.62
CA SER A 128 -25.49 -7.03 -0.80
C SER A 128 -24.93 -5.67 -1.17
N ARG A 129 -25.20 -4.66 -0.36
CA ARG A 129 -24.75 -3.28 -0.62
C ARG A 129 -23.24 -3.15 -0.66
N VAL A 130 -22.49 -3.67 0.34
CA VAL A 130 -21.03 -3.56 0.36
C VAL A 130 -20.39 -4.40 -0.75
N LYS A 131 -20.96 -5.54 -1.10
CA LYS A 131 -20.52 -6.36 -2.22
C LYS A 131 -20.69 -5.63 -3.56
N ASP A 132 -21.84 -5.01 -3.79
CA ASP A 132 -22.10 -4.21 -4.99
C ASP A 132 -21.16 -3.01 -5.08
N GLN A 133 -20.86 -2.34 -3.95
CA GLN A 133 -19.88 -1.25 -3.88
C GLN A 133 -18.48 -1.73 -4.26
N ALA A 134 -18.03 -2.88 -3.75
CA ALA A 134 -16.73 -3.45 -4.09
C ALA A 134 -16.63 -3.81 -5.60
N MET A 135 -17.66 -4.41 -6.16
CA MET A 135 -17.71 -4.74 -7.59
C MET A 135 -17.73 -3.48 -8.46
N ASN A 136 -18.48 -2.45 -8.06
CA ASN A 136 -18.53 -1.17 -8.77
C ASN A 136 -17.19 -0.43 -8.69
N PHE A 137 -16.52 -0.46 -7.55
CA PHE A 137 -15.17 0.10 -7.41
C PHE A 137 -14.21 -0.51 -8.44
N LEU A 138 -14.17 -1.84 -8.57
CA LEU A 138 -13.29 -2.52 -9.54
C LEU A 138 -13.69 -2.22 -10.99
N ARG A 139 -14.99 -2.27 -11.32
CA ARG A 139 -15.49 -2.11 -12.71
C ARG A 139 -15.47 -0.65 -13.18
N ILE A 140 -15.93 0.25 -12.36
CA ILE A 140 -16.19 1.65 -12.74
C ILE A 140 -15.04 2.57 -12.30
N GLU A 141 -14.77 2.64 -10.98
CA GLU A 141 -13.83 3.63 -10.47
C GLU A 141 -12.40 3.30 -10.88
N LEU A 142 -11.96 2.05 -10.72
CA LEU A 142 -10.59 1.66 -11.01
C LEU A 142 -10.39 1.35 -12.50
N ARG A 143 -11.18 0.43 -13.06
CA ARG A 143 -10.97 -0.04 -14.44
C ARG A 143 -11.38 0.99 -15.50
N SER A 144 -12.53 1.64 -15.30
CA SER A 144 -13.09 2.51 -16.34
C SER A 144 -12.72 3.96 -16.23
N SER A 145 -12.58 4.50 -15.02
CA SER A 145 -12.49 5.96 -14.80
C SER A 145 -11.10 6.44 -14.39
N ASN A 146 -10.14 5.55 -14.13
CA ASN A 146 -8.84 5.97 -13.58
C ASN A 146 -7.66 5.18 -14.17
N GLU A 147 -7.14 5.66 -15.30
CA GLU A 147 -6.01 5.02 -15.99
C GLU A 147 -4.75 4.95 -15.12
N GLU A 148 -4.49 5.98 -14.33
CA GLU A 148 -3.28 6.07 -13.52
C GLU A 148 -3.27 5.02 -12.40
N GLU A 149 -4.35 4.90 -11.65
CA GLU A 149 -4.45 3.88 -10.60
C GLU A 149 -4.59 2.47 -11.20
N LEU A 150 -5.33 2.31 -12.30
CA LEU A 150 -5.40 1.03 -13.03
C LEU A 150 -4.01 0.53 -13.43
N GLY A 151 -3.19 1.42 -13.99
CA GLY A 151 -1.82 1.08 -14.42
C GLY A 151 -0.95 0.63 -13.25
N LYS A 152 -1.04 1.32 -12.11
CA LYS A 152 -0.31 0.98 -10.88
C LYS A 152 -0.77 -0.35 -10.29
N GLU A 153 -2.08 -0.52 -10.10
CA GLU A 153 -2.63 -1.75 -9.53
C GLU A 153 -2.34 -2.96 -10.43
N PHE A 154 -2.47 -2.81 -11.75
CA PHE A 154 -2.13 -3.89 -12.67
C PHE A 154 -0.62 -4.20 -12.68
N LEU A 155 0.25 -3.21 -12.47
CA LEU A 155 1.69 -3.43 -12.27
C LEU A 155 1.95 -4.32 -11.05
N TYR A 156 1.27 -4.06 -9.92
CA TYR A 156 1.40 -4.90 -8.73
C TYR A 156 0.98 -6.34 -9.00
N LEU A 157 -0.14 -6.54 -9.72
CA LEU A 157 -0.58 -7.89 -10.12
C LEU A 157 0.47 -8.60 -10.98
N GLN A 158 1.21 -7.89 -11.85
CA GLN A 158 2.28 -8.46 -12.66
C GLN A 158 3.52 -8.81 -11.83
N ILE A 159 3.96 -7.90 -10.98
CA ILE A 159 5.12 -8.10 -10.09
C ILE A 159 4.90 -9.30 -9.17
N TYR A 160 3.69 -9.45 -8.64
CA TYR A 160 3.34 -10.50 -7.68
C TYR A 160 2.55 -11.66 -8.29
N LYS A 161 2.63 -11.86 -9.61
CA LYS A 161 1.93 -12.97 -10.26
C LYS A 161 2.35 -14.32 -9.69
N GLY A 162 1.38 -15.09 -9.18
CA GLY A 162 1.60 -16.38 -8.51
C GLY A 162 2.11 -16.28 -7.06
N HIS A 163 2.20 -15.09 -6.53
CA HIS A 163 2.53 -14.82 -5.14
C HIS A 163 1.24 -14.53 -4.34
N PRO A 164 1.20 -14.73 -3.01
CA PRO A 164 0.03 -14.38 -2.19
C PRO A 164 -0.46 -12.92 -2.29
N TYR A 165 0.40 -11.99 -2.74
CA TYR A 165 0.01 -10.61 -3.05
C TYR A 165 -0.56 -10.43 -4.47
N GLY A 166 -0.68 -11.47 -5.27
CA GLY A 166 -0.98 -11.42 -6.70
C GLY A 166 -2.43 -11.14 -7.08
N HIS A 167 -3.28 -10.70 -6.16
CA HIS A 167 -4.63 -10.23 -6.44
C HIS A 167 -4.85 -8.83 -5.83
N HIS A 168 -5.85 -8.10 -6.31
CA HIS A 168 -6.20 -6.79 -5.74
C HIS A 168 -6.77 -6.94 -4.33
N ASN A 169 -6.53 -5.97 -3.44
CA ASN A 169 -7.00 -6.04 -2.04
C ASN A 169 -8.52 -6.15 -1.93
N VAL A 170 -9.26 -5.54 -2.85
CA VAL A 170 -10.73 -5.65 -2.94
C VAL A 170 -11.17 -7.01 -3.48
N GLY A 171 -10.27 -7.76 -4.12
CA GLY A 171 -10.54 -9.07 -4.71
C GLY A 171 -10.61 -9.07 -6.23
N THR A 172 -11.31 -10.07 -6.76
CA THR A 172 -11.67 -10.21 -8.18
C THR A 172 -13.17 -10.26 -8.35
N LEU A 173 -13.67 -9.90 -9.54
CA LEU A 173 -15.11 -9.85 -9.77
C LEU A 173 -15.76 -11.24 -9.63
N ALA A 174 -15.11 -12.29 -10.16
CA ALA A 174 -15.61 -13.65 -10.04
C ALA A 174 -15.64 -14.15 -8.59
N ALA A 175 -14.60 -13.87 -7.81
CA ALA A 175 -14.56 -14.25 -6.40
C ALA A 175 -15.62 -13.46 -5.58
N LEU A 176 -15.69 -12.14 -5.79
CA LEU A 176 -16.70 -11.30 -5.13
C LEU A 176 -18.12 -11.78 -5.41
N GLU A 177 -18.43 -12.15 -6.66
CA GLU A 177 -19.74 -12.68 -7.04
C GLU A 177 -20.07 -13.97 -6.29
N ALA A 178 -19.08 -14.86 -6.13
CA ALA A 178 -19.23 -16.16 -5.47
C ALA A 178 -19.26 -16.07 -3.93
N LEU A 179 -18.68 -15.02 -3.32
CA LEU A 179 -18.64 -14.86 -1.86
C LEU A 179 -20.02 -14.81 -1.23
N THR A 180 -20.16 -15.49 -0.10
CA THR A 180 -21.35 -15.55 0.72
C THR A 180 -21.14 -14.86 2.07
N LEU A 181 -22.23 -14.52 2.74
CA LEU A 181 -22.17 -13.93 4.10
C LEU A 181 -21.50 -14.89 5.10
N ASP A 182 -21.67 -16.20 4.91
CA ASP A 182 -21.06 -17.20 5.79
C ASP A 182 -19.54 -17.32 5.59
N ASP A 183 -19.04 -17.03 4.38
CA ASP A 183 -17.58 -16.90 4.14
C ASP A 183 -16.99 -15.74 4.94
N LEU A 184 -17.68 -14.60 4.99
CA LEU A 184 -17.24 -13.45 5.76
C LEU A 184 -17.24 -13.72 7.27
N LYS A 185 -18.30 -14.36 7.78
CA LYS A 185 -18.38 -14.78 9.19
C LYS A 185 -17.28 -15.77 9.55
N ALA A 186 -16.97 -16.72 8.65
CA ALA A 186 -15.88 -17.67 8.84
C ALA A 186 -14.52 -16.96 8.86
N PHE A 187 -14.29 -16.02 7.93
CA PHE A 187 -13.07 -15.21 7.88
C PHE A 187 -12.92 -14.35 9.15
N TYR A 188 -13.99 -13.69 9.59
CA TYR A 188 -14.01 -12.91 10.83
C TYR A 188 -13.60 -13.78 12.03
N LYS A 189 -14.25 -14.94 12.21
CA LYS A 189 -13.96 -15.84 13.31
C LYS A 189 -12.52 -16.35 13.32
N ALA A 190 -11.94 -16.60 12.16
CA ALA A 190 -10.59 -17.14 12.02
C ALA A 190 -9.49 -16.06 12.21
N ASN A 191 -9.74 -14.83 11.78
CA ASN A 191 -8.70 -13.83 11.64
C ASN A 191 -8.81 -12.63 12.62
N TYR A 192 -10.02 -12.32 13.10
CA TYR A 192 -10.23 -11.23 14.06
C TYR A 192 -10.11 -11.82 15.48
N THR A 193 -8.87 -12.05 15.90
CA THR A 193 -8.50 -12.72 17.15
C THR A 193 -7.61 -11.82 18.00
N ARG A 194 -7.51 -12.12 19.29
CA ARG A 194 -6.64 -11.36 20.22
C ARG A 194 -5.17 -11.36 19.81
N GLY A 195 -4.69 -12.48 19.28
CA GLY A 195 -3.29 -12.59 18.82
C GLY A 195 -2.97 -11.77 17.59
N ASN A 196 -3.98 -11.43 16.78
CA ASN A 196 -3.85 -10.54 15.62
C ASN A 196 -4.04 -9.06 15.97
N LEU A 197 -4.60 -8.75 17.14
CA LEU A 197 -5.06 -7.41 17.51
C LEU A 197 -3.93 -6.54 18.05
N VAL A 198 -3.88 -5.28 17.58
CA VAL A 198 -3.14 -4.19 18.19
C VAL A 198 -4.09 -3.01 18.37
N ILE A 199 -4.25 -2.55 19.62
CA ILE A 199 -5.10 -1.41 19.97
C ILE A 199 -4.26 -0.15 19.98
N GLY A 200 -4.49 0.74 19.02
CA GLY A 200 -3.90 2.06 18.95
C GLY A 200 -4.86 3.12 19.48
N LEU A 201 -4.42 3.91 20.45
CA LEU A 201 -5.19 5.02 21.04
C LEU A 201 -4.30 6.26 21.17
N ALA A 202 -4.80 7.41 20.73
CA ALA A 202 -4.12 8.69 20.94
C ALA A 202 -5.12 9.77 21.39
N GLY A 203 -4.64 10.75 22.17
CA GLY A 203 -5.43 11.92 22.56
C GLY A 203 -5.76 12.03 24.03
N GLY A 204 -6.77 12.85 24.34
CA GLY A 204 -7.12 13.24 25.71
C GLY A 204 -8.13 12.32 26.41
N TYR A 205 -8.09 11.03 26.15
CA TYR A 205 -8.97 10.06 26.80
C TYR A 205 -8.69 9.96 28.30
N PRO A 206 -9.74 9.62 29.14
CA PRO A 206 -9.60 9.48 30.58
C PRO A 206 -8.63 8.38 31.00
N GLU A 207 -8.12 8.46 32.21
CA GLU A 207 -7.37 7.38 32.83
C GLU A 207 -8.22 6.11 32.93
N GLY A 208 -7.59 4.94 32.70
CA GLY A 208 -8.29 3.65 32.70
C GLY A 208 -9.05 3.36 31.41
N PHE A 209 -9.19 4.30 30.46
CA PHE A 209 -9.96 4.06 29.25
C PHE A 209 -9.27 3.05 28.30
N ALA A 210 -7.95 3.09 28.21
CA ALA A 210 -7.19 2.14 27.38
C ALA A 210 -7.35 0.70 27.92
N GLU A 211 -7.31 0.54 29.24
CA GLU A 211 -7.52 -0.73 29.92
C GLU A 211 -8.96 -1.24 29.72
N LYS A 212 -9.96 -0.32 29.75
CA LYS A 212 -11.35 -0.65 29.43
C LYS A 212 -11.47 -1.18 27.99
N VAL A 213 -10.88 -0.48 27.03
CA VAL A 213 -10.88 -0.94 25.61
C VAL A 213 -10.24 -2.32 25.51
N LYS A 214 -9.08 -2.52 26.10
CA LYS A 214 -8.39 -3.81 26.11
C LYS A 214 -9.25 -4.92 26.72
N ALA A 215 -9.91 -4.65 27.84
CA ALA A 215 -10.80 -5.59 28.51
C ALA A 215 -12.02 -5.98 27.66
N ASP A 216 -12.64 -5.00 26.99
CA ASP A 216 -13.77 -5.26 26.08
C ASP A 216 -13.35 -6.15 24.90
N PHE A 217 -12.17 -5.91 24.30
CA PHE A 217 -11.66 -6.71 23.18
C PHE A 217 -11.18 -8.13 23.60
N ASN A 218 -11.11 -8.45 24.89
CA ASN A 218 -10.93 -9.84 25.35
C ASN A 218 -12.14 -10.74 24.99
N ALA A 219 -13.24 -10.17 24.53
CA ALA A 219 -14.36 -10.93 23.97
C ALA A 219 -14.02 -11.62 22.62
N LEU A 220 -12.97 -11.18 21.93
CA LEU A 220 -12.50 -11.86 20.72
C LEU A 220 -11.89 -13.23 21.04
N PRO A 221 -11.98 -14.18 20.09
CA PRO A 221 -11.35 -15.49 20.26
C PRO A 221 -9.86 -15.39 20.52
N ASP A 222 -9.31 -16.32 21.29
CA ASP A 222 -7.87 -16.58 21.27
C ASP A 222 -7.46 -17.08 19.89
N GLY A 223 -6.31 -16.62 19.42
CA GLY A 223 -5.73 -17.06 18.16
C GLY A 223 -4.30 -16.56 18.06
N ALA A 224 -3.40 -17.42 17.62
CA ALA A 224 -2.09 -16.96 17.18
C ALA A 224 -2.24 -16.16 15.87
N PRO A 225 -1.37 -15.18 15.61
CA PRO A 225 -1.30 -14.56 14.29
C PRO A 225 -1.13 -15.62 13.21
N GLY A 226 -2.05 -15.68 12.25
CA GLY A 226 -1.87 -16.50 11.08
C GLY A 226 -0.72 -15.92 10.25
N VAL A 227 0.40 -16.62 10.17
CA VAL A 227 1.52 -16.22 9.30
C VAL A 227 1.35 -16.93 7.97
N VAL A 228 0.98 -16.18 6.94
CA VAL A 228 0.99 -16.69 5.57
C VAL A 228 2.43 -16.74 5.08
N GLU A 229 2.87 -17.93 4.63
CA GLU A 229 4.19 -18.09 4.01
C GLU A 229 4.24 -17.33 2.68
N LEU A 230 5.26 -16.50 2.52
CA LEU A 230 5.50 -15.74 1.29
C LEU A 230 6.65 -16.37 0.52
N SER A 231 6.38 -16.72 -0.74
CA SER A 231 7.44 -17.06 -1.68
C SER A 231 8.15 -15.78 -2.16
N GLU A 232 9.36 -15.94 -2.73
CA GLU A 232 9.99 -14.82 -3.42
C GLU A 232 9.20 -14.49 -4.71
N PRO A 233 8.91 -13.22 -5.00
CA PRO A 233 8.29 -12.83 -6.25
C PRO A 233 9.18 -13.20 -7.45
N ALA A 234 8.57 -13.63 -8.54
CA ALA A 234 9.30 -14.01 -9.75
C ALA A 234 10.00 -12.79 -10.37
N LYS A 235 11.34 -12.86 -10.47
CA LYS A 235 12.14 -11.81 -11.10
C LYS A 235 11.96 -11.83 -12.62
N ALA A 236 11.78 -10.67 -13.22
CA ALA A 236 11.89 -10.52 -14.66
C ALA A 236 13.36 -10.75 -15.10
N SER A 237 13.60 -11.29 -16.27
CA SER A 237 14.93 -11.44 -16.86
C SER A 237 15.22 -10.43 -17.97
N LYS A 238 14.22 -9.61 -18.32
CA LYS A 238 14.22 -8.52 -19.28
C LYS A 238 13.01 -7.64 -19.00
N LEU A 239 12.89 -6.54 -19.75
CA LEU A 239 11.70 -5.67 -19.67
C LEU A 239 10.47 -6.44 -20.18
N ARG A 240 9.51 -6.72 -19.29
CA ARG A 240 8.21 -7.31 -19.64
C ARG A 240 7.15 -6.21 -19.68
N ILE A 241 6.51 -6.03 -20.83
CA ILE A 241 5.56 -4.95 -21.04
C ILE A 241 4.16 -5.51 -21.23
N LYS A 242 3.20 -4.98 -20.48
CA LYS A 242 1.77 -5.16 -20.70
C LYS A 242 1.17 -3.84 -21.17
N ILE A 243 0.48 -3.86 -22.30
CA ILE A 243 -0.23 -2.68 -22.80
C ILE A 243 -1.73 -2.94 -22.62
N ILE A 244 -2.33 -2.20 -21.71
CA ILE A 244 -3.79 -2.24 -21.51
C ILE A 244 -4.44 -1.47 -22.64
N GLN A 245 -5.18 -2.19 -23.47
CA GLN A 245 -6.00 -1.61 -24.53
C GLN A 245 -7.26 -1.00 -23.90
N LYS A 246 -7.35 0.31 -23.93
CA LYS A 246 -8.47 1.07 -23.37
C LYS A 246 -8.68 2.36 -24.15
N GLU A 247 -9.93 2.73 -24.34
CA GLU A 247 -10.29 4.04 -24.91
C GLU A 247 -9.81 5.15 -23.95
N THR A 248 -8.82 5.91 -24.37
CA THR A 248 -8.21 6.98 -23.55
C THR A 248 -7.58 8.05 -24.44
N ARG A 249 -7.47 9.25 -23.91
CA ARG A 249 -6.86 10.40 -24.63
C ARG A 249 -5.35 10.50 -24.44
N ALA A 250 -4.79 9.74 -23.50
CA ALA A 250 -3.38 9.85 -23.13
C ALA A 250 -2.79 8.46 -22.84
N THR A 251 -1.47 8.34 -22.80
CA THR A 251 -0.77 7.14 -22.39
C THR A 251 -0.30 7.28 -20.95
N ALA A 252 -0.80 6.44 -20.05
CA ALA A 252 -0.30 6.31 -18.69
C ALA A 252 0.77 5.22 -18.61
N ILE A 253 1.79 5.38 -17.76
CA ILE A 253 2.90 4.43 -17.64
C ILE A 253 3.22 4.17 -16.18
N SER A 254 3.29 2.90 -15.83
CA SER A 254 3.78 2.43 -14.54
C SER A 254 4.84 1.36 -14.77
N LEU A 255 5.97 1.43 -14.09
CA LEU A 255 7.04 0.43 -14.21
C LEU A 255 7.68 0.16 -12.86
N GLY A 256 8.20 -1.05 -12.66
CA GLY A 256 8.78 -1.43 -11.38
C GLY A 256 9.21 -2.89 -11.27
N PHE A 257 9.62 -3.25 -10.07
CA PHE A 257 10.12 -4.57 -9.74
C PHE A 257 9.98 -4.85 -8.24
N PRO A 258 9.97 -6.13 -7.81
CA PRO A 258 9.92 -6.47 -6.39
C PRO A 258 11.18 -6.01 -5.66
N LEU A 259 11.01 -5.45 -4.48
CA LEU A 259 12.07 -4.91 -3.62
C LEU A 259 12.03 -5.62 -2.27
N ALA A 260 13.07 -6.38 -1.95
CA ALA A 260 13.18 -7.13 -0.69
C ALA A 260 13.70 -6.26 0.47
N VAL A 261 13.27 -5.00 0.54
CA VAL A 261 13.67 -4.05 1.58
C VAL A 261 12.43 -3.48 2.24
N THR A 262 12.27 -3.74 3.52
CA THR A 262 11.21 -3.17 4.35
C THR A 262 11.78 -2.12 5.29
N ARG A 263 10.93 -1.41 6.05
CA ARG A 263 11.35 -0.32 6.95
C ARG A 263 12.37 -0.75 8.01
N SER A 264 12.39 -2.04 8.41
CA SER A 264 13.38 -2.59 9.34
C SER A 264 14.75 -2.92 8.70
N HIS A 265 14.84 -2.90 7.36
CA HIS A 265 16.10 -3.20 6.68
C HIS A 265 17.11 -2.05 6.84
N PRO A 266 18.40 -2.33 7.09
CA PRO A 266 19.43 -1.27 7.29
C PRO A 266 19.55 -0.29 6.11
N ASP A 267 19.28 -0.72 4.89
CA ASP A 267 19.36 0.10 3.69
C ASP A 267 18.08 0.91 3.40
N TRP A 268 16.98 0.67 4.14
CA TRP A 268 15.72 1.38 3.90
C TRP A 268 15.84 2.91 4.01
N PRO A 269 16.55 3.50 5.01
CA PRO A 269 16.69 4.96 5.09
C PRO A 269 17.39 5.56 3.87
N ALA A 270 18.36 4.84 3.28
CA ALA A 270 19.02 5.26 2.05
C ALA A 270 18.06 5.20 0.86
N LEU A 271 17.29 4.11 0.71
CA LEU A 271 16.26 4.01 -0.34
C LEU A 271 15.18 5.08 -0.18
N LYS A 272 14.79 5.43 1.05
CA LYS A 272 13.85 6.53 1.30
C LYS A 272 14.41 7.89 0.87
N LEU A 273 15.70 8.10 1.00
CA LEU A 273 16.37 9.30 0.48
C LEU A 273 16.44 9.26 -1.06
N VAL A 274 16.72 8.09 -1.67
CA VAL A 274 16.65 7.92 -3.15
C VAL A 274 15.26 8.23 -3.67
N GLU A 275 14.21 7.71 -3.04
CA GLU A 275 12.82 8.03 -3.41
C GLU A 275 12.58 9.53 -3.35
N SER A 276 13.02 10.18 -2.28
CA SER A 276 12.85 11.62 -2.11
C SER A 276 13.60 12.45 -3.16
N TYR A 277 14.78 12.01 -3.58
CA TYR A 277 15.54 12.61 -4.68
C TYR A 277 14.89 12.35 -6.04
N PHE A 278 14.72 11.07 -6.36
CA PHE A 278 14.42 10.64 -7.71
C PHE A 278 12.97 10.93 -8.11
N GLY A 279 12.01 10.72 -7.20
CA GLY A 279 10.60 10.85 -7.53
C GLY A 279 9.68 11.21 -6.35
N GLN A 280 10.10 12.12 -5.46
CA GLN A 280 9.25 12.55 -4.34
C GLN A 280 7.86 12.96 -4.82
N HIS A 281 6.84 12.31 -4.25
CA HIS A 281 5.46 12.55 -4.62
C HIS A 281 5.08 14.03 -4.53
N ARG A 282 4.55 14.57 -5.63
CA ARG A 282 4.11 15.97 -5.79
C ARG A 282 5.15 17.02 -5.42
N SER A 283 6.43 16.68 -5.53
CA SER A 283 7.52 17.64 -5.38
C SER A 283 8.07 18.07 -6.72
N SER A 284 7.93 19.36 -7.03
CA SER A 284 8.50 19.95 -8.25
C SER A 284 10.03 19.94 -8.29
N LYS A 285 10.69 19.60 -7.18
CA LYS A 285 12.15 19.51 -7.10
C LYS A 285 12.69 18.10 -7.25
N SER A 286 11.80 17.07 -7.31
CA SER A 286 12.26 15.71 -7.55
C SER A 286 12.81 15.54 -8.97
N TYR A 287 13.78 14.66 -9.13
CA TYR A 287 14.58 14.55 -10.36
C TYR A 287 13.72 14.20 -11.58
N LEU A 288 12.87 13.17 -11.51
CA LEU A 288 12.00 12.80 -12.62
C LEU A 288 11.03 13.93 -13.01
N TYR A 289 10.45 14.60 -12.01
CA TYR A 289 9.57 15.73 -12.26
C TYR A 289 10.27 16.85 -13.00
N GLN A 290 11.53 17.17 -12.63
CA GLN A 290 12.33 18.15 -13.34
C GLN A 290 12.61 17.70 -14.78
N GLN A 291 13.01 16.44 -14.99
CA GLN A 291 13.41 15.95 -16.31
C GLN A 291 12.23 15.84 -17.29
N ILE A 292 11.07 15.41 -16.84
CA ILE A 292 9.94 15.08 -17.71
C ILE A 292 8.93 16.23 -17.77
N ARG A 293 8.53 16.77 -16.61
CA ARG A 293 7.53 17.83 -16.56
C ARG A 293 8.13 19.22 -16.74
N GLU A 294 9.06 19.65 -15.88
CA GLU A 294 9.53 21.05 -15.91
C GLU A 294 10.31 21.39 -17.18
N ILE A 295 11.24 20.53 -17.56
CA ILE A 295 12.14 20.79 -18.69
C ILE A 295 11.45 20.48 -20.02
N ARG A 296 10.63 19.42 -20.08
CA ARG A 296 10.05 18.94 -21.34
C ARG A 296 8.54 19.18 -21.48
N GLY A 297 7.87 19.59 -20.42
CA GLY A 297 6.44 19.94 -20.46
C GLY A 297 5.51 18.77 -20.83
N MET A 298 5.90 17.52 -20.56
CA MET A 298 5.22 16.35 -21.11
C MET A 298 3.93 15.97 -20.37
N ASN A 299 3.85 16.26 -19.08
CA ASN A 299 2.72 15.86 -18.23
C ASN A 299 2.62 16.72 -16.95
N TYR A 300 1.92 16.19 -15.93
CA TYR A 300 1.67 16.89 -14.65
C TYR A 300 2.46 16.33 -13.46
N GLY A 301 3.32 15.33 -13.65
CA GLY A 301 4.17 14.81 -12.61
C GLY A 301 4.68 13.39 -12.86
N ASP A 302 5.82 13.10 -12.23
CA ASP A 302 6.53 11.85 -12.40
C ASP A 302 7.14 11.49 -11.06
N TYR A 303 6.83 10.29 -10.57
CA TYR A 303 7.09 9.91 -9.20
C TYR A 303 7.76 8.54 -9.11
N ALA A 304 8.47 8.29 -8.03
CA ALA A 304 9.02 6.98 -7.69
C ALA A 304 8.72 6.64 -6.24
N TYR A 305 8.53 5.36 -5.96
CA TYR A 305 8.24 4.86 -4.62
C TYR A 305 9.03 3.58 -4.36
N ILE A 306 9.37 3.36 -3.10
CA ILE A 306 10.02 2.14 -2.61
C ILE A 306 9.06 1.26 -1.81
N GLU A 307 7.84 1.71 -1.63
CA GLU A 307 6.75 1.02 -0.94
C GLU A 307 5.46 1.16 -1.73
N TYR A 308 4.51 0.29 -1.46
CA TYR A 308 3.16 0.42 -2.01
C TYR A 308 2.55 1.79 -1.68
N PHE A 309 2.06 2.47 -2.70
CA PHE A 309 1.44 3.79 -2.57
C PHE A 309 0.11 3.82 -3.35
N PRO A 310 -0.99 3.37 -2.73
CA PRO A 310 -2.31 3.38 -3.35
C PRO A 310 -2.89 4.80 -3.42
N ARG A 311 -3.83 4.99 -4.32
CA ARG A 311 -4.61 6.23 -4.44
C ARG A 311 -3.77 7.50 -4.58
N GLY A 312 -2.57 7.40 -5.18
CA GLY A 312 -1.63 8.51 -5.29
C GLY A 312 -2.20 9.73 -6.03
N MET A 313 -3.22 9.53 -6.88
CA MET A 313 -3.94 10.62 -7.53
C MET A 313 -4.69 11.51 -6.52
N PHE A 314 -5.13 10.95 -5.41
CA PHE A 314 -5.95 11.62 -4.39
C PHE A 314 -5.17 11.94 -3.11
N GLN A 315 -4.07 11.25 -2.86
CA GLN A 315 -3.26 11.41 -1.66
C GLN A 315 -2.09 12.39 -1.89
N PHE A 316 -1.76 13.17 -0.88
CA PHE A 316 -0.56 14.01 -0.88
C PHE A 316 0.62 13.35 -0.16
N ARG A 317 0.34 12.38 0.70
CA ARG A 317 1.30 11.63 1.51
C ARG A 317 0.88 10.18 1.58
N PRO A 318 1.82 9.23 1.79
CA PRO A 318 1.46 7.83 2.00
C PRO A 318 0.60 7.68 3.25
N ASP A 319 -0.44 6.87 3.14
CA ASP A 319 -1.21 6.46 4.31
C ASP A 319 -0.33 5.58 5.22
N PRO A 320 -0.45 5.69 6.54
CA PRO A 320 0.11 4.69 7.43
C PRO A 320 -0.71 3.38 7.39
N ASN A 321 -0.17 2.35 8.01
CA ASN A 321 -0.78 1.02 8.12
C ASN A 321 -0.94 0.31 6.77
N LEU A 322 0.11 0.45 5.93
CA LEU A 322 0.34 -0.30 4.71
C LEU A 322 1.59 -1.18 4.84
N GLY A 323 1.82 -1.72 6.04
CA GLY A 323 2.99 -2.55 6.33
C GLY A 323 2.94 -3.88 5.58
N ARG A 324 4.04 -4.20 4.87
CA ARG A 324 4.20 -5.43 4.07
C ARG A 324 5.57 -6.04 4.31
N ARG A 325 5.66 -7.37 4.27
CA ARG A 325 6.94 -8.11 4.31
C ARG A 325 7.64 -8.14 2.95
N GLN A 326 6.93 -7.85 1.86
CA GLN A 326 7.43 -7.71 0.50
C GLN A 326 7.04 -6.35 -0.04
N GLN A 327 8.00 -5.62 -0.58
CA GLN A 327 7.78 -4.30 -1.16
C GLN A 327 8.15 -4.28 -2.65
N ASN A 328 7.92 -3.17 -3.30
CA ASN A 328 8.29 -2.96 -4.70
C ASN A 328 8.86 -1.56 -4.90
N PHE A 329 9.83 -1.45 -5.80
CA PHE A 329 10.19 -0.19 -6.40
C PHE A 329 9.29 0.06 -7.60
N GLN A 330 8.76 1.27 -7.74
CA GLN A 330 7.98 1.66 -8.90
C GLN A 330 8.26 3.09 -9.32
N ILE A 331 8.08 3.35 -10.62
CA ILE A 331 8.00 4.69 -11.22
C ILE A 331 6.59 4.83 -11.80
N TRP A 332 5.97 5.95 -11.51
CA TRP A 332 4.69 6.35 -12.05
C TRP A 332 4.85 7.63 -12.88
N ILE A 333 4.67 7.49 -14.20
CA ILE A 333 4.64 8.60 -15.16
C ILE A 333 3.17 8.93 -15.39
N ARG A 334 2.76 10.10 -15.00
CA ARG A 334 1.41 10.60 -15.25
C ARG A 334 1.14 10.70 -16.75
N PRO A 335 -0.14 10.63 -17.19
CA PRO A 335 -0.48 10.54 -18.59
C PRO A 335 0.21 11.57 -19.47
N VAL A 336 0.76 11.11 -20.59
CA VAL A 336 1.38 11.91 -21.64
C VAL A 336 0.55 11.81 -22.93
N GLU A 337 0.73 12.77 -23.83
CA GLU A 337 0.14 12.68 -25.17
C GLU A 337 0.53 11.34 -25.82
N PRO A 338 -0.39 10.64 -26.55
CA PRO A 338 -0.13 9.30 -27.07
C PRO A 338 1.13 9.18 -27.94
N GLN A 339 1.44 10.18 -28.75
CA GLN A 339 2.64 10.22 -29.59
C GLN A 339 3.94 10.28 -28.77
N ASN A 340 3.88 10.75 -27.54
CA ASN A 340 5.02 10.85 -26.63
C ASN A 340 5.19 9.60 -25.74
N GLY A 341 4.26 8.64 -25.77
CA GLY A 341 4.25 7.48 -24.87
C GLY A 341 5.54 6.65 -24.92
N MET A 342 6.06 6.38 -26.12
CA MET A 342 7.31 5.64 -26.25
C MET A 342 8.53 6.43 -25.76
N PHE A 343 8.55 7.74 -25.98
CA PHE A 343 9.61 8.60 -25.46
C PHE A 343 9.56 8.65 -23.92
N ALA A 344 8.35 8.77 -23.34
CA ALA A 344 8.14 8.79 -21.89
C ALA A 344 8.63 7.50 -21.20
N LEU A 345 8.40 6.34 -21.81
CA LEU A 345 8.96 5.08 -21.34
C LEU A 345 10.51 5.08 -21.39
N ARG A 346 11.07 5.57 -22.49
CA ARG A 346 12.52 5.64 -22.65
C ARG A 346 13.20 6.58 -21.67
N ILE A 347 12.67 7.79 -21.49
CA ILE A 347 13.28 8.76 -20.57
C ILE A 347 13.21 8.23 -19.12
N ALA A 348 12.11 7.60 -18.71
CA ALA A 348 12.02 7.01 -17.37
C ALA A 348 13.10 5.95 -17.12
N LEU A 349 13.32 5.05 -18.10
CA LEU A 349 14.34 4.01 -18.00
C LEU A 349 15.77 4.56 -18.18
N TYR A 350 15.96 5.53 -19.05
CA TYR A 350 17.24 6.22 -19.25
C TYR A 350 17.70 6.93 -17.96
N GLU A 351 16.81 7.68 -17.32
CA GLU A 351 17.14 8.39 -16.09
C GLU A 351 17.33 7.43 -14.89
N LEU A 352 16.57 6.34 -14.84
CA LEU A 352 16.81 5.28 -13.86
C LEU A 352 18.17 4.61 -14.08
N ASN A 353 18.54 4.32 -15.33
CA ASN A 353 19.85 3.77 -15.67
C ASN A 353 20.98 4.72 -15.27
N LYS A 354 20.83 5.99 -15.58
CA LYS A 354 21.78 7.04 -15.23
C LYS A 354 21.98 7.12 -13.70
N LEU A 355 20.89 7.02 -12.92
CA LEU A 355 20.97 6.94 -11.46
C LEU A 355 21.71 5.69 -10.98
N VAL A 356 21.43 4.52 -11.55
CA VAL A 356 22.07 3.25 -11.18
C VAL A 356 23.58 3.26 -11.50
N GLU A 357 23.95 3.78 -12.67
CA GLU A 357 25.36 3.82 -13.11
C GLU A 357 26.17 4.89 -12.40
N LYS A 358 25.64 6.10 -12.30
CA LYS A 358 26.38 7.27 -11.81
C LYS A 358 26.18 7.58 -10.33
N GLY A 359 25.05 7.13 -9.77
CA GLY A 359 24.66 7.49 -8.42
C GLY A 359 24.19 8.95 -8.31
N MET A 360 24.17 9.45 -7.09
CA MET A 360 23.87 10.86 -6.77
C MET A 360 25.16 11.69 -6.70
N SER A 361 25.04 12.98 -7.00
CA SER A 361 26.09 13.95 -6.70
C SER A 361 26.14 14.28 -5.18
N GLN A 362 27.23 14.88 -4.71
CA GLN A 362 27.33 15.35 -3.32
C GLN A 362 26.29 16.43 -3.01
N GLU A 363 26.08 17.35 -3.95
CA GLU A 363 25.10 18.44 -3.85
C GLU A 363 23.67 17.91 -3.71
N ASP A 364 23.29 16.97 -4.60
CA ASP A 364 21.96 16.34 -4.56
C ASP A 364 21.75 15.55 -3.25
N PHE A 365 22.77 14.82 -2.82
CA PHE A 365 22.72 14.08 -1.57
C PHE A 365 22.50 15.01 -0.37
N ASP A 366 23.31 16.07 -0.25
CA ASP A 366 23.25 16.98 0.90
C ASP A 366 21.90 17.73 0.95
N SER A 367 21.45 18.24 -0.20
CA SER A 367 20.18 18.97 -0.31
C SER A 367 18.98 18.07 -0.01
N THR A 368 18.96 16.85 -0.56
CA THR A 368 17.87 15.90 -0.33
C THR A 368 17.86 15.40 1.13
N LYS A 369 19.02 15.13 1.70
CA LYS A 369 19.15 14.74 3.11
C LYS A 369 18.64 15.84 4.04
N GLN A 370 18.97 17.10 3.76
CA GLN A 370 18.45 18.23 4.50
C GLN A 370 16.93 18.36 4.37
N PHE A 371 16.41 18.22 3.16
CA PHE A 371 14.97 18.25 2.91
C PHE A 371 14.25 17.12 3.66
N LEU A 372 14.66 15.87 3.47
CA LEU A 372 13.98 14.71 4.04
C LEU A 372 14.03 14.73 5.57
N SER A 373 15.13 15.16 6.19
CA SER A 373 15.25 15.30 7.65
C SER A 373 14.22 16.26 8.27
N LYS A 374 13.77 17.25 7.49
CA LYS A 374 12.68 18.16 7.88
C LYS A 374 11.31 17.62 7.48
N PHE A 375 11.21 17.03 6.29
CA PHE A 375 9.98 16.52 5.74
C PHE A 375 9.38 15.37 6.55
N VAL A 376 10.21 14.57 7.21
CA VAL A 376 9.75 13.51 8.14
C VAL A 376 8.75 14.03 9.18
N ASN A 377 8.95 15.28 9.68
CA ASN A 377 7.99 15.86 10.61
C ASN A 377 6.61 16.16 9.99
N LEU A 378 6.57 16.31 8.66
CA LEU A 378 5.32 16.56 7.94
C LEU A 378 4.56 15.27 7.62
N LEU A 379 5.23 14.12 7.63
CA LEU A 379 4.58 12.83 7.43
C LEU A 379 3.69 12.44 8.62
N ALA A 380 4.07 12.85 9.82
CA ALA A 380 3.35 12.54 11.06
C ALA A 380 2.91 13.83 11.77
N GLN A 381 2.23 14.75 11.04
CA GLN A 381 1.80 16.04 11.59
C GLN A 381 0.62 15.93 12.54
N THR A 382 -0.31 15.05 12.22
CA THR A 382 -1.51 14.84 13.02
C THR A 382 -1.32 13.69 14.00
N GLN A 383 -2.07 13.72 15.08
CA GLN A 383 -2.13 12.63 16.05
C GLN A 383 -2.47 11.29 15.38
N THR A 384 -3.36 11.31 14.39
CA THR A 384 -3.78 10.13 13.63
C THR A 384 -2.63 9.57 12.78
N GLU A 385 -1.90 10.42 12.07
CA GLU A 385 -0.74 10.00 11.28
C GLU A 385 0.37 9.47 12.19
N GLN A 386 0.69 10.18 13.28
CA GLN A 386 1.72 9.75 14.22
C GLN A 386 1.41 8.36 14.80
N LEU A 387 0.18 8.17 15.30
CA LEU A 387 -0.26 6.87 15.83
C LEU A 387 -0.14 5.77 14.76
N GLY A 388 -0.53 6.06 13.53
CA GLY A 388 -0.46 5.10 12.43
C GLY A 388 0.99 4.71 12.07
N TYR A 389 1.90 5.67 11.96
CA TYR A 389 3.32 5.39 11.68
C TYR A 389 4.02 4.66 12.84
N ASP A 390 3.60 4.92 14.09
CA ASP A 390 4.17 4.23 15.25
C ASP A 390 3.63 2.78 15.34
N LEU A 391 2.38 2.52 14.90
CA LEU A 391 1.87 1.16 14.73
C LEU A 391 2.65 0.40 13.65
N ASP A 392 2.97 1.04 12.52
CA ASP A 392 3.84 0.46 11.50
C ASP A 392 5.24 0.16 12.08
N SER A 393 5.79 1.06 12.89
CA SER A 393 7.08 0.85 13.54
C SER A 393 7.04 -0.37 14.47
N GLN A 394 5.97 -0.55 15.22
CA GLN A 394 5.76 -1.73 16.04
C GLN A 394 5.65 -3.02 15.18
N TYR A 395 4.94 -2.95 14.04
CA TYR A 395 4.83 -4.05 13.09
C TYR A 395 6.20 -4.50 12.56
N TYR A 396 7.07 -3.55 12.24
CA TYR A 396 8.42 -3.81 11.75
C TYR A 396 9.46 -4.04 12.85
N GLY A 397 9.09 -3.98 14.13
CA GLY A 397 10.01 -4.13 15.25
C GLY A 397 11.01 -2.97 15.39
N MET A 398 10.59 -1.76 15.04
CA MET A 398 11.39 -0.55 15.04
C MET A 398 11.01 0.36 16.22
N GLY A 399 11.90 1.33 16.53
CA GLY A 399 11.55 2.49 17.37
C GLY A 399 10.62 3.46 16.64
N PRO A 400 10.16 4.54 17.31
CA PRO A 400 9.27 5.53 16.72
C PRO A 400 9.75 6.03 15.35
N PHE A 401 8.84 6.07 14.37
CA PHE A 401 9.16 6.29 12.95
C PHE A 401 10.04 7.53 12.72
N GLY A 402 9.60 8.68 13.23
CA GLY A 402 10.27 9.96 12.98
C GLY A 402 11.70 10.02 13.53
N ASP A 403 11.88 9.55 14.76
CA ASP A 403 13.19 9.58 15.45
C ASP A 403 14.14 8.57 14.83
N THR A 404 13.65 7.36 14.53
CA THR A 404 14.44 6.30 13.90
C THR A 404 14.95 6.73 12.53
N LEU A 405 14.07 7.29 11.68
CA LEU A 405 14.48 7.75 10.34
C LEU A 405 15.45 8.93 10.42
N LYS A 406 15.21 9.93 11.28
CA LYS A 406 16.13 11.07 11.44
C LYS A 406 17.52 10.63 11.93
N ALA A 407 17.56 9.73 12.90
CA ALA A 407 18.83 9.21 13.43
C ALA A 407 19.61 8.41 12.37
N ALA A 408 18.91 7.65 11.52
CA ALA A 408 19.51 6.93 10.40
C ALA A 408 20.03 7.90 9.33
N LEU A 409 19.21 8.87 8.91
CA LEU A 409 19.61 9.89 7.93
C LEU A 409 20.84 10.68 8.38
N ALA A 410 20.93 11.02 9.67
CA ALA A 410 22.09 11.76 10.21
C ALA A 410 23.42 11.04 9.94
N LYS A 411 23.45 9.71 10.01
CA LYS A 411 24.64 8.86 9.83
C LYS A 411 24.93 8.53 8.36
N LEU A 412 23.97 8.71 7.46
CA LEU A 412 24.08 8.32 6.05
C LEU A 412 25.17 9.13 5.34
N THR A 413 25.97 8.48 4.51
CA THR A 413 26.99 9.08 3.64
C THR A 413 26.63 8.91 2.16
N LEU A 414 27.23 9.71 1.28
CA LEU A 414 27.08 9.54 -0.18
C LEU A 414 27.57 8.17 -0.65
N ALA A 415 28.61 7.63 -0.01
CA ALA A 415 29.11 6.29 -0.34
C ALA A 415 28.08 5.21 -0.03
N ASP A 416 27.38 5.30 1.10
CA ASP A 416 26.26 4.40 1.44
C ASP A 416 25.13 4.53 0.43
N MET A 417 24.77 5.76 0.05
CA MET A 417 23.74 6.00 -0.96
C MET A 417 24.07 5.31 -2.27
N ASN A 418 25.26 5.57 -2.81
CA ASN A 418 25.66 5.02 -4.11
C ASN A 418 25.86 3.49 -4.07
N ARG A 419 26.21 2.92 -2.92
CA ARG A 419 26.19 1.47 -2.70
C ARG A 419 24.76 0.93 -2.77
N VAL A 420 23.83 1.52 -2.03
CA VAL A 420 22.43 1.10 -1.93
C VAL A 420 21.72 1.21 -3.29
N ILE A 421 21.95 2.30 -4.04
CA ILE A 421 21.44 2.46 -5.39
C ILE A 421 21.86 1.28 -6.27
N ARG A 422 23.16 0.96 -6.35
CA ARG A 422 23.67 -0.14 -7.17
C ARG A 422 23.22 -1.53 -6.69
N GLN A 423 22.96 -1.68 -5.40
CA GLN A 423 22.56 -2.96 -4.82
C GLN A 423 21.08 -3.27 -5.05
N HIS A 424 20.21 -2.26 -4.95
CA HIS A 424 18.77 -2.47 -4.88
C HIS A 424 18.00 -1.93 -6.08
N LEU A 425 18.55 -0.96 -6.84
CA LEU A 425 17.89 -0.45 -8.02
C LEU A 425 18.45 -1.07 -9.30
N ARG A 426 17.59 -1.12 -10.33
CA ARG A 426 17.94 -1.61 -11.67
C ARG A 426 17.07 -0.95 -12.72
N SER A 427 17.61 -0.78 -13.91
CA SER A 427 16.92 -0.23 -15.09
C SER A 427 16.57 -1.28 -16.13
N THR A 428 16.94 -2.53 -15.87
CA THR A 428 16.60 -3.72 -16.66
C THR A 428 15.86 -4.72 -15.78
N ASP A 429 15.35 -5.79 -16.36
CA ASP A 429 14.73 -6.90 -15.63
C ASP A 429 13.55 -6.44 -14.74
N LEU A 430 12.62 -5.69 -15.33
CA LEU A 430 11.47 -5.11 -14.66
C LEU A 430 10.17 -5.27 -15.45
N ASP A 431 9.07 -5.00 -14.81
CA ASP A 431 7.73 -4.96 -15.41
C ASP A 431 7.34 -3.53 -15.75
N ALA A 432 6.65 -3.35 -16.87
CA ALA A 432 6.02 -2.09 -17.25
C ALA A 432 4.58 -2.33 -17.69
N VAL A 433 3.70 -1.43 -17.28
CA VAL A 433 2.31 -1.37 -17.71
C VAL A 433 2.07 -0.02 -18.38
N LEU A 434 1.58 -0.07 -19.60
CA LEU A 434 1.16 1.11 -20.35
C LEU A 434 -0.34 1.03 -20.62
N ILE A 435 -1.04 2.15 -20.61
CA ILE A 435 -2.45 2.21 -21.01
C ILE A 435 -2.55 3.11 -22.24
N ALA A 436 -3.10 2.59 -23.31
CA ALA A 436 -3.16 3.30 -24.59
C ALA A 436 -4.37 2.88 -25.42
N SER A 437 -4.89 3.81 -26.24
CA SER A 437 -5.94 3.54 -27.22
C SER A 437 -5.42 2.80 -28.44
N ASP A 438 -4.21 3.14 -28.94
CA ASP A 438 -3.54 2.37 -30.01
C ASP A 438 -2.46 1.43 -29.42
N ALA A 439 -2.92 0.43 -28.67
CA ALA A 439 -2.01 -0.57 -28.07
C ALA A 439 -1.23 -1.34 -29.15
N ALA A 440 -1.84 -1.63 -30.32
CA ALA A 440 -1.18 -2.35 -31.41
C ALA A 440 -0.06 -1.52 -32.05
N GLY A 441 -0.28 -0.22 -32.30
CA GLY A 441 0.75 0.69 -32.81
C GLY A 441 1.89 0.86 -31.83
N LEU A 442 1.59 1.04 -30.55
CA LEU A 442 2.57 1.16 -29.49
C LEU A 442 3.41 -0.13 -29.32
N LYS A 443 2.76 -1.32 -29.36
CA LYS A 443 3.45 -2.62 -29.36
C LYS A 443 4.46 -2.71 -30.50
N ARG A 444 4.04 -2.46 -31.75
CA ARG A 444 4.96 -2.48 -32.93
C ARG A 444 6.12 -1.52 -32.76
N ALA A 445 5.87 -0.31 -32.22
CA ALA A 445 6.92 0.67 -31.98
C ALA A 445 7.96 0.17 -30.96
N ILE A 446 7.51 -0.47 -29.89
CA ILE A 446 8.36 -1.02 -28.82
C ILE A 446 9.16 -2.22 -29.35
N GLU A 447 8.52 -3.21 -29.99
CA GLU A 447 9.15 -4.42 -30.49
C GLU A 447 10.19 -4.13 -31.60
N SER A 448 9.90 -3.20 -32.48
CA SER A 448 10.86 -2.77 -33.51
C SER A 448 12.00 -1.91 -32.95
N ASN A 449 11.86 -1.46 -31.72
CA ASN A 449 12.80 -0.55 -31.04
C ASN A 449 13.17 0.67 -31.90
N ARG A 450 12.24 1.10 -32.77
CA ARG A 450 12.44 2.26 -33.66
C ARG A 450 12.68 3.51 -32.82
N PRO A 451 13.44 4.50 -33.31
CA PRO A 451 13.58 5.78 -32.62
C PRO A 451 12.21 6.37 -32.27
N SER A 452 12.04 6.83 -31.06
CA SER A 452 10.85 7.60 -30.66
C SER A 452 11.02 9.06 -31.12
N THR A 453 9.93 9.78 -31.19
CA THR A 453 9.91 11.22 -31.37
C THR A 453 9.30 11.87 -30.14
N VAL A 454 9.68 13.08 -29.83
CA VAL A 454 9.01 13.90 -28.82
C VAL A 454 8.47 15.14 -29.49
N GLN A 455 7.23 15.47 -29.19
CA GLN A 455 6.59 16.69 -29.68
C GLN A 455 6.45 17.68 -28.53
N TYR A 456 6.96 18.88 -28.75
CA TYR A 456 6.93 19.97 -27.79
C TYR A 456 5.93 21.04 -28.22
N VAL A 457 5.16 21.56 -27.25
CA VAL A 457 4.37 22.78 -27.45
C VAL A 457 5.30 23.98 -27.64
N SER A 458 6.39 24.04 -26.86
CA SER A 458 7.46 24.99 -27.00
C SER A 458 8.79 24.25 -26.88
N PRO A 459 9.72 24.41 -27.88
CA PRO A 459 10.97 23.66 -27.85
C PRO A 459 11.82 24.06 -26.64
N PRO A 460 12.40 23.09 -25.95
CA PRO A 460 13.30 23.35 -24.84
C PRO A 460 14.68 23.84 -25.36
N PRO A 461 15.62 24.23 -24.44
CA PRO A 461 16.96 24.61 -24.79
C PRO A 461 17.69 23.56 -25.64
N GLN A 462 18.64 23.98 -26.47
CA GLN A 462 19.38 23.11 -27.40
C GLN A 462 20.05 21.91 -26.70
N ALA A 463 20.61 22.11 -25.53
CA ALA A 463 21.23 21.01 -24.74
C ALA A 463 20.26 19.86 -24.45
N ILE A 464 18.99 20.18 -24.20
CA ILE A 464 17.93 19.19 -23.98
C ILE A 464 17.55 18.48 -25.27
N LEU A 465 17.44 19.21 -26.37
CA LEU A 465 17.20 18.62 -27.68
C LEU A 465 18.34 17.67 -28.11
N ASP A 466 19.57 17.94 -27.70
CA ASP A 466 20.71 17.07 -27.97
C ASP A 466 20.68 15.82 -27.08
N GLU A 467 20.29 15.92 -25.79
CA GLU A 467 20.03 14.77 -24.93
C GLU A 467 18.87 13.92 -25.47
N ASP A 468 17.81 14.55 -25.97
CA ASP A 468 16.66 13.85 -26.55
C ASP A 468 17.03 12.99 -27.76
N LYS A 469 18.03 13.35 -28.53
CA LYS A 469 18.57 12.52 -29.64
C LYS A 469 19.14 11.19 -29.09
N ILE A 470 19.71 11.21 -27.89
CA ILE A 470 20.22 10.02 -27.20
C ILE A 470 19.04 9.21 -26.67
N ILE A 471 18.11 9.84 -25.94
CA ILE A 471 16.94 9.20 -25.37
C ILE A 471 16.05 8.57 -26.44
N ASN A 472 15.83 9.25 -27.55
CA ASN A 472 15.06 8.76 -28.71
C ASN A 472 15.57 7.43 -29.25
N ARG A 473 16.84 7.14 -29.07
CA ARG A 473 17.51 5.90 -29.53
C ARG A 473 17.91 4.99 -28.38
N TYR A 474 17.59 5.34 -27.14
CA TYR A 474 17.88 4.49 -25.99
C TYR A 474 17.24 3.13 -26.17
N ARG A 475 18.08 2.08 -26.23
CA ARG A 475 17.62 0.74 -26.53
C ARG A 475 16.92 0.14 -25.33
N LEU A 476 15.69 -0.36 -25.55
CA LEU A 476 14.94 -1.11 -24.57
C LEU A 476 15.30 -2.59 -24.73
N ASP A 477 15.73 -3.25 -23.65
CA ASP A 477 15.97 -4.72 -23.64
C ASP A 477 14.66 -5.44 -23.38
N VAL A 478 13.80 -5.49 -24.38
CA VAL A 478 12.43 -6.01 -24.29
C VAL A 478 12.44 -7.54 -24.32
N GLY A 479 11.85 -8.16 -23.31
CA GLY A 479 11.62 -9.62 -23.26
C GLY A 479 10.27 -10.01 -23.86
N SER A 480 9.22 -9.28 -23.54
CA SER A 480 7.87 -9.52 -24.09
C SER A 480 7.02 -8.24 -24.12
N VAL A 481 6.12 -8.18 -25.09
CA VAL A 481 5.06 -7.14 -25.15
C VAL A 481 3.74 -7.83 -25.41
N GLU A 482 2.82 -7.69 -24.47
CA GLU A 482 1.48 -8.28 -24.57
C GLU A 482 0.41 -7.19 -24.48
N ILE A 483 -0.65 -7.35 -25.26
CA ILE A 483 -1.84 -6.48 -25.18
C ILE A 483 -2.86 -7.18 -24.30
N VAL A 484 -3.40 -6.43 -23.34
CA VAL A 484 -4.43 -6.89 -22.41
C VAL A 484 -5.67 -6.03 -22.59
N PRO A 485 -6.82 -6.59 -22.94
CA PRO A 485 -8.08 -5.85 -22.97
C PRO A 485 -8.45 -5.37 -21.56
N ALA A 486 -8.79 -4.10 -21.40
CA ALA A 486 -9.10 -3.52 -20.10
C ALA A 486 -10.24 -4.24 -19.37
N GLU A 487 -11.24 -4.71 -20.10
CA GLU A 487 -12.40 -5.44 -19.59
C GLU A 487 -12.06 -6.79 -18.94
N THR A 488 -10.86 -7.33 -19.19
CA THR A 488 -10.42 -8.61 -18.59
C THR A 488 -9.73 -8.44 -17.25
N ILE A 489 -9.39 -7.21 -16.88
CA ILE A 489 -8.65 -6.93 -15.66
C ILE A 489 -9.60 -7.03 -14.46
N PHE A 490 -9.15 -7.69 -13.39
CA PHE A 490 -9.90 -8.01 -12.18
C PHE A 490 -11.09 -8.98 -12.38
N GLU A 491 -11.23 -9.61 -13.55
CA GLU A 491 -12.31 -10.60 -13.75
C GLU A 491 -12.06 -11.90 -12.95
N LYS A 492 -10.79 -12.34 -12.89
CA LYS A 492 -10.39 -13.59 -12.21
C LYS A 492 -9.22 -13.37 -11.28
#